data_b4e672a80f09648cdfcdef9ddc87d378
#
_entry.id   b4e672a80f09648cdfcdef9ddc87d378
#
_cell.length_a   1.000
_cell.length_b   1.000
_cell.length_c   1.000
_cell.angle_alpha   90.00
_cell.angle_beta   90.00
_cell.angle_gamma   90.00
#
_symmetry.space_group_name_H-M   'P 1'
#
loop_
_entity.id
_entity.type
_entity.pdbx_description
1 polymer ?
#
loop_
_entity_poly.entity_id
_entity_poly.type
_entity_poly.pdbx_seq_one_letter_code
_entity_poly.pdbx_strand_id
1 'polypeptide(L)'
;MKSLYKILTVGAAMAAMVSCDLNQTPRFDDCNDAFAAFDVTSVTVNENAGTVSIPVTVASRDPRTVAVAYTTTDGTAKAGVNYEVSDASAVLQFDGTSRTEKVVIDITDLAGEYTGDLSFTVSLVSAGDLNLGANATCTVRISDLDHPLAAILGEYNAAGKENWDGDLTWTATFEKDDTDVSVVWIKNLVNF
;
A
#
# COMPACT_ATOMS: atom_id res chain seq x y z
N MET A 1 65.48 33.77 -7.98
CA MET A 1 64.11 34.22 -7.66
C MET A 1 62.99 33.54 -8.46
N LYS A 2 63.21 33.04 -9.67
CA LYS A 2 62.15 32.36 -10.46
C LYS A 2 61.75 30.97 -9.97
N SER A 3 62.63 30.30 -9.18
CA SER A 3 62.35 28.94 -8.65
C SER A 3 61.44 28.93 -7.39
N LEU A 4 61.49 29.98 -6.59
CA LEU A 4 60.71 30.09 -5.35
C LEU A 4 59.22 30.29 -5.63
N TYR A 5 58.86 31.04 -6.70
CA TYR A 5 57.48 31.26 -7.10
C TYR A 5 56.77 30.00 -7.61
N LYS A 6 57.51 29.09 -8.26
CA LYS A 6 56.92 27.82 -8.73
C LYS A 6 56.57 26.86 -7.59
N ILE A 7 57.31 26.91 -6.50
CA ILE A 7 57.05 26.07 -5.31
C ILE A 7 55.85 26.64 -4.52
N LEU A 8 55.71 27.98 -4.46
CA LEU A 8 54.58 28.60 -3.76
C LEU A 8 53.25 28.38 -4.48
N THR A 9 53.25 28.37 -5.82
CA THR A 9 52.03 28.16 -6.61
C THR A 9 51.55 26.71 -6.59
N VAL A 10 52.45 25.74 -6.48
CA VAL A 10 52.09 24.32 -6.34
C VAL A 10 51.55 24.04 -4.94
N GLY A 11 52.11 24.67 -3.88
CA GLY A 11 51.62 24.52 -2.53
C GLY A 11 50.24 25.13 -2.31
N ALA A 12 49.92 26.23 -2.97
CA ALA A 12 48.59 26.88 -2.90
C ALA A 12 47.50 26.05 -3.65
N ALA A 13 47.88 25.37 -4.74
CA ALA A 13 46.95 24.53 -5.47
C ALA A 13 46.62 23.24 -4.77
N MET A 14 47.54 22.68 -3.93
CA MET A 14 47.23 21.48 -3.12
C MET A 14 46.37 21.78 -1.89
N ALA A 15 46.42 22.99 -1.35
CA ALA A 15 45.58 23.36 -0.20
C ALA A 15 44.10 23.54 -0.54
N ALA A 16 43.77 23.72 -1.82
CA ALA A 16 42.38 23.90 -2.28
C ALA A 16 41.64 22.58 -2.50
N MET A 17 42.32 21.42 -2.41
CA MET A 17 41.67 20.10 -2.66
C MET A 17 41.32 19.32 -1.40
N VAL A 18 41.46 19.90 -0.21
CA VAL A 18 41.15 19.22 1.06
C VAL A 18 39.84 19.70 1.69
N SER A 19 38.96 20.33 0.92
CA SER A 19 37.68 20.80 1.41
C SER A 19 36.47 19.99 0.87
N CYS A 20 36.63 18.71 0.62
CA CYS A 20 35.49 17.81 0.66
C CYS A 20 35.49 17.16 2.03
N ASP A 21 34.62 17.64 2.89
CA ASP A 21 34.30 16.95 4.14
C ASP A 21 33.58 15.65 3.80
N LEU A 22 34.38 14.61 3.51
CA LEU A 22 33.92 13.25 3.19
C LEU A 22 33.34 12.54 4.41
N ASN A 23 33.23 13.18 5.56
CA ASN A 23 32.81 12.58 6.81
C ASN A 23 31.49 13.15 7.35
N GLN A 24 30.67 13.74 6.50
CA GLN A 24 29.31 14.04 6.88
C GLN A 24 28.48 12.76 6.78
N THR A 25 28.28 12.10 7.92
CA THR A 25 27.22 11.09 8.02
C THR A 25 25.90 11.77 7.69
N PRO A 26 25.13 11.24 6.74
CA PRO A 26 23.79 11.75 6.43
C PRO A 26 23.00 11.81 7.74
N ARG A 27 22.55 12.99 8.12
CA ARG A 27 21.65 13.16 9.27
C ARG A 27 20.26 13.41 8.75
N PHE A 28 19.29 12.72 9.34
CA PHE A 28 17.88 13.00 9.12
C PHE A 28 17.58 14.41 9.62
N ASP A 29 17.12 15.28 8.74
CA ASP A 29 16.72 16.66 9.04
C ASP A 29 15.20 16.76 9.05
N ASP A 30 14.60 16.85 10.24
CA ASP A 30 13.15 16.95 10.42
C ASP A 30 12.50 18.11 9.63
N CYS A 31 13.28 19.14 9.27
CA CYS A 31 12.75 20.25 8.47
C CYS A 31 12.61 19.90 6.99
N ASN A 32 13.48 19.01 6.48
CA ASN A 32 13.55 18.69 5.05
C ASN A 32 13.20 17.24 4.74
N ASP A 33 13.48 16.32 5.67
CA ASP A 33 13.37 14.89 5.43
C ASP A 33 12.10 14.26 6.04
N ALA A 34 11.41 14.96 6.96
CA ALA A 34 10.20 14.45 7.58
C ALA A 34 9.04 14.38 6.56
N PHE A 35 8.31 13.28 6.58
CA PHE A 35 7.20 13.05 5.65
C PHE A 35 6.07 12.21 6.25
N ALA A 36 4.90 12.29 5.63
CA ALA A 36 3.78 11.41 5.88
C ALA A 36 3.59 10.44 4.70
N ALA A 37 3.31 9.17 4.97
CA ALA A 37 3.09 8.15 3.96
C ALA A 37 2.14 7.06 4.47
N PHE A 38 1.46 6.37 3.55
CA PHE A 38 0.82 5.10 3.87
C PHE A 38 1.87 4.01 4.12
N ASP A 39 1.61 3.14 5.08
CA ASP A 39 2.47 1.98 5.36
C ASP A 39 2.34 0.90 4.27
N VAL A 40 1.22 0.93 3.53
CA VAL A 40 0.90 -0.01 2.46
C VAL A 40 0.45 0.73 1.20
N THR A 41 0.72 0.18 0.03
CA THR A 41 0.29 0.74 -1.26
C THR A 41 -1.03 0.16 -1.75
N SER A 42 -1.46 -0.96 -1.17
CA SER A 42 -2.75 -1.57 -1.44
C SER A 42 -3.25 -2.36 -0.24
N VAL A 43 -4.55 -2.46 -0.12
CA VAL A 43 -5.25 -3.30 0.85
C VAL A 43 -6.44 -3.96 0.16
N THR A 44 -6.70 -5.22 0.51
CA THR A 44 -7.91 -5.94 0.05
C THR A 44 -8.78 -6.23 1.24
N VAL A 45 -10.07 -6.05 1.08
CA VAL A 45 -11.10 -6.25 2.11
C VAL A 45 -12.31 -6.90 1.45
N ASN A 46 -13.02 -7.76 2.19
CA ASN A 46 -14.29 -8.29 1.73
C ASN A 46 -15.39 -7.22 1.83
N GLU A 47 -16.38 -7.24 0.96
CA GLU A 47 -17.49 -6.29 0.99
C GLU A 47 -18.26 -6.29 2.34
N ASN A 48 -18.35 -7.44 3.00
CA ASN A 48 -19.03 -7.59 4.29
C ASN A 48 -18.15 -7.23 5.51
N ALA A 49 -16.96 -6.67 5.32
CA ALA A 49 -16.05 -6.34 6.42
C ALA A 49 -16.53 -5.16 7.28
N GLY A 50 -17.47 -4.37 6.76
CA GLY A 50 -17.99 -3.16 7.41
C GLY A 50 -17.03 -1.97 7.34
N THR A 51 -15.74 -2.15 7.64
CA THR A 51 -14.74 -1.08 7.58
C THR A 51 -13.39 -1.58 7.10
N VAL A 52 -12.61 -0.69 6.49
CA VAL A 52 -11.19 -0.88 6.23
C VAL A 52 -10.37 0.21 6.94
N SER A 53 -9.24 -0.17 7.53
CA SER A 53 -8.32 0.74 8.21
C SER A 53 -6.97 0.73 7.52
N ILE A 54 -6.52 1.91 7.07
CA ILE A 54 -5.28 2.08 6.31
C ILE A 54 -4.31 2.90 7.16
N PRO A 55 -3.20 2.31 7.63
CA PRO A 55 -2.25 3.03 8.47
C PRO A 55 -1.45 4.06 7.68
N VAL A 56 -1.30 5.24 8.30
CA VAL A 56 -0.47 6.36 7.83
C VAL A 56 0.56 6.65 8.90
N THR A 57 1.82 6.70 8.53
CA THR A 57 2.93 6.98 9.44
C THR A 57 3.58 8.31 9.09
N VAL A 58 3.85 9.10 10.12
CA VAL A 58 4.68 10.29 10.07
C VAL A 58 6.12 9.91 10.42
N ALA A 59 6.98 9.90 9.43
CA ALA A 59 8.42 9.68 9.58
C ALA A 59 9.10 10.98 9.98
N SER A 60 9.44 11.09 11.25
CA SER A 60 10.14 12.24 11.85
C SER A 60 11.05 11.74 12.98
N ARG A 61 11.99 12.56 13.41
CA ARG A 61 12.88 12.23 14.53
C ARG A 61 12.12 12.07 15.85
N ASP A 62 11.24 13.03 16.12
CA ASP A 62 10.37 13.03 17.29
C ASP A 62 8.91 13.03 16.84
N PRO A 63 7.97 12.48 17.62
CA PRO A 63 6.55 12.59 17.30
C PRO A 63 6.12 14.04 17.13
N ARG A 64 5.30 14.35 16.13
CA ARG A 64 4.91 15.71 15.77
C ARG A 64 3.40 15.87 15.82
N THR A 65 2.96 17.06 16.23
CA THR A 65 1.58 17.50 16.06
C THR A 65 1.41 18.01 14.65
N VAL A 66 0.64 17.29 13.83
CA VAL A 66 0.41 17.63 12.43
C VAL A 66 -0.95 17.11 11.96
N ALA A 67 -1.59 17.84 11.06
CA ALA A 67 -2.80 17.44 10.37
C ALA A 67 -2.44 16.93 8.98
N VAL A 68 -2.83 15.69 8.67
CA VAL A 68 -2.61 15.06 7.37
C VAL A 68 -3.95 14.91 6.67
N ALA A 69 -4.17 15.69 5.61
CA ALA A 69 -5.38 15.63 4.81
C ALA A 69 -5.28 14.52 3.75
N TYR A 70 -6.40 13.85 3.52
CA TYR A 70 -6.52 12.82 2.51
C TYR A 70 -7.79 13.00 1.68
N THR A 71 -7.87 12.33 0.54
CA THR A 71 -9.05 12.29 -0.33
C THR A 71 -9.22 10.90 -0.89
N THR A 72 -10.44 10.57 -1.30
CA THR A 72 -10.73 9.35 -2.06
C THR A 72 -11.00 9.70 -3.51
N THR A 73 -10.65 8.78 -4.40
CA THR A 73 -10.95 8.85 -5.83
C THR A 73 -11.62 7.56 -6.26
N ASP A 74 -12.81 7.70 -6.83
CA ASP A 74 -13.55 6.57 -7.37
C ASP A 74 -12.75 5.83 -8.45
N GLY A 75 -12.77 4.52 -8.35
CA GLY A 75 -12.42 3.61 -9.41
C GLY A 75 -13.67 2.91 -9.94
N THR A 76 -13.68 1.59 -9.87
CA THR A 76 -14.90 0.79 -10.09
C THR A 76 -15.86 0.93 -8.90
N ALA A 77 -15.36 1.00 -7.67
CA ALA A 77 -16.15 1.36 -6.48
C ALA A 77 -16.51 2.85 -6.49
N LYS A 78 -17.73 3.18 -6.00
CA LYS A 78 -18.28 4.52 -5.97
C LYS A 78 -18.59 4.98 -4.55
N ALA A 79 -18.17 6.21 -4.23
CA ALA A 79 -18.48 6.85 -2.96
C ALA A 79 -19.99 7.01 -2.78
N GLY A 80 -20.49 6.74 -1.56
CA GLY A 80 -21.91 6.76 -1.23
C GLY A 80 -22.71 5.55 -1.74
N VAL A 81 -22.06 4.62 -2.45
CA VAL A 81 -22.66 3.36 -2.91
C VAL A 81 -21.91 2.16 -2.33
N ASN A 82 -20.63 2.05 -2.61
CA ASN A 82 -19.79 0.90 -2.21
C ASN A 82 -18.91 1.23 -1.01
N TYR A 83 -18.62 2.50 -0.78
CA TYR A 83 -17.83 2.97 0.35
C TYR A 83 -18.18 4.40 0.76
N GLU A 84 -17.85 4.74 2.01
CA GLU A 84 -17.97 6.10 2.54
C GLU A 84 -16.79 6.41 3.47
N VAL A 85 -16.33 7.66 3.47
CA VAL A 85 -15.29 8.12 4.40
C VAL A 85 -15.92 8.30 5.77
N SER A 86 -15.46 7.55 6.78
CA SER A 86 -16.04 7.57 8.13
C SER A 86 -15.88 8.94 8.82
N ASP A 87 -14.78 9.66 8.53
CA ASP A 87 -14.55 11.03 9.01
C ASP A 87 -14.73 12.03 7.86
N ALA A 88 -15.85 12.74 7.89
CA ALA A 88 -16.20 13.77 6.89
C ALA A 88 -15.16 14.91 6.79
N SER A 89 -14.30 15.11 7.80
CA SER A 89 -13.22 16.10 7.73
C SER A 89 -12.09 15.67 6.77
N ALA A 90 -11.96 14.37 6.53
CA ALA A 90 -10.89 13.73 5.75
C ALA A 90 -9.48 14.20 6.20
N VAL A 91 -9.28 14.32 7.51
CA VAL A 91 -8.04 14.79 8.12
C VAL A 91 -7.64 13.91 9.30
N LEU A 92 -6.46 13.29 9.22
CA LEU A 92 -5.85 12.60 10.35
C LEU A 92 -5.14 13.62 11.26
N GLN A 93 -5.43 13.56 12.53
CA GLN A 93 -4.80 14.42 13.55
C GLN A 93 -3.74 13.64 14.32
N PHE A 94 -2.48 14.01 14.12
CA PHE A 94 -1.36 13.52 14.92
C PHE A 94 -1.15 14.51 16.08
N ASP A 95 -1.25 14.06 17.29
CA ASP A 95 -1.18 14.88 18.52
C ASP A 95 0.23 14.99 19.11
N GLY A 96 1.22 14.37 18.47
CA GLY A 96 2.59 14.31 18.95
C GLY A 96 2.86 13.19 19.96
N THR A 97 1.92 12.27 20.18
CA THR A 97 2.12 11.09 21.03
C THR A 97 2.33 9.83 20.20
N SER A 98 1.62 9.71 19.08
CA SER A 98 1.73 8.61 18.12
C SER A 98 2.37 9.09 16.81
N ARG A 99 3.06 8.18 16.14
CA ARG A 99 3.58 8.38 14.77
C ARG A 99 2.70 7.75 13.72
N THR A 100 1.73 6.96 14.12
CA THR A 100 0.85 6.24 13.19
C THR A 100 -0.60 6.48 13.57
N GLU A 101 -1.38 6.92 12.59
CA GLU A 101 -2.83 7.06 12.64
C GLU A 101 -3.45 6.27 11.48
N LYS A 102 -4.77 6.09 11.48
CA LYS A 102 -5.45 5.27 10.48
C LYS A 102 -6.53 6.06 9.77
N VAL A 103 -6.51 5.99 8.44
CA VAL A 103 -7.69 6.33 7.65
C VAL A 103 -8.69 5.18 7.79
N VAL A 104 -9.91 5.49 8.20
CA VAL A 104 -11.01 4.52 8.32
C VAL A 104 -12.04 4.83 7.25
N ILE A 105 -12.38 3.82 6.46
CA ILE A 105 -13.37 3.89 5.39
C ILE A 105 -14.43 2.83 5.67
N ASP A 106 -15.70 3.23 5.64
CA ASP A 106 -16.82 2.32 5.74
C ASP A 106 -17.06 1.64 4.39
N ILE A 107 -17.22 0.33 4.40
CA ILE A 107 -17.48 -0.50 3.23
C ILE A 107 -18.95 -0.91 3.27
N THR A 108 -19.66 -0.68 2.19
CA THR A 108 -21.06 -1.05 2.06
C THR A 108 -21.17 -2.44 1.44
N ASP A 109 -21.82 -3.34 2.16
CA ASP A 109 -22.19 -4.67 1.69
C ASP A 109 -23.48 -4.57 0.84
N LEU A 110 -23.40 -4.94 -0.43
CA LEU A 110 -24.54 -5.03 -1.35
C LEU A 110 -25.05 -6.48 -1.41
N ALA A 111 -25.32 -7.05 -0.24
CA ALA A 111 -25.64 -8.46 -0.05
C ALA A 111 -26.65 -9.03 -1.08
N GLY A 112 -26.24 -10.07 -1.80
CA GLY A 112 -27.00 -10.75 -2.83
C GLY A 112 -26.94 -10.08 -4.21
N GLU A 113 -26.15 -9.00 -4.36
CA GLU A 113 -25.91 -8.34 -5.64
C GLU A 113 -24.47 -8.56 -6.12
N TYR A 114 -24.26 -9.39 -7.11
CA TYR A 114 -22.94 -9.58 -7.69
C TYR A 114 -22.48 -8.35 -8.47
N THR A 115 -21.52 -7.63 -7.93
CA THR A 115 -20.90 -6.44 -8.55
C THR A 115 -19.54 -6.71 -9.17
N GLY A 116 -18.95 -7.86 -8.86
CA GLY A 116 -17.54 -8.16 -9.12
C GLY A 116 -16.60 -7.39 -8.20
N ASP A 117 -15.32 -7.74 -8.21
CA ASP A 117 -14.33 -7.06 -7.38
C ASP A 117 -14.21 -5.58 -7.77
N LEU A 118 -14.37 -4.71 -6.78
CA LEU A 118 -14.36 -3.26 -6.95
C LEU A 118 -13.08 -2.64 -6.39
N SER A 119 -12.77 -1.42 -6.80
CA SER A 119 -11.61 -0.70 -6.26
C SER A 119 -11.81 0.81 -6.26
N PHE A 120 -11.14 1.49 -5.32
CA PHE A 120 -10.98 2.93 -5.26
C PHE A 120 -9.59 3.27 -4.71
N THR A 121 -9.20 4.54 -4.77
CA THR A 121 -7.89 5.00 -4.31
C THR A 121 -8.04 6.02 -3.19
N VAL A 122 -7.22 5.90 -2.16
CA VAL A 122 -7.05 6.91 -1.11
C VAL A 122 -5.72 7.60 -1.33
N SER A 123 -5.69 8.94 -1.29
CA SER A 123 -4.50 9.75 -1.54
C SER A 123 -4.29 10.76 -0.41
N LEU A 124 -3.07 10.86 0.10
CA LEU A 124 -2.66 11.98 0.95
C LEU A 124 -2.50 13.22 0.06
N VAL A 125 -3.07 14.34 0.46
CA VAL A 125 -3.05 15.59 -0.33
C VAL A 125 -2.28 16.71 0.36
N SER A 126 -2.12 16.65 1.67
CA SER A 126 -1.37 17.60 2.46
C SER A 126 -0.96 16.97 3.79
N ALA A 127 0.22 17.33 4.29
CA ALA A 127 0.74 16.90 5.58
C ALA A 127 1.28 18.09 6.40
N GLY A 128 0.61 19.23 6.35
CA GLY A 128 1.02 20.45 7.02
C GLY A 128 2.35 20.96 6.47
N ASP A 129 3.36 21.01 7.34
CA ASP A 129 4.74 21.41 7.02
C ASP A 129 5.64 20.24 6.60
N LEU A 130 5.09 19.01 6.55
CA LEU A 130 5.82 17.82 6.16
C LEU A 130 5.69 17.56 4.65
N ASN A 131 6.67 16.84 4.12
CA ASN A 131 6.58 16.29 2.76
C ASN A 131 5.58 15.13 2.69
N LEU A 132 5.09 14.84 1.51
CA LEU A 132 4.44 13.56 1.23
C LEU A 132 5.51 12.55 0.80
N GLY A 133 5.49 11.37 1.41
CA GLY A 133 6.41 10.29 1.07
C GLY A 133 6.05 9.60 -0.25
N ALA A 134 6.87 8.64 -0.66
CA ALA A 134 6.68 7.90 -1.91
C ALA A 134 5.33 7.14 -1.96
N ASN A 135 4.87 6.64 -0.81
CA ASN A 135 3.57 5.98 -0.69
C ASN A 135 2.49 6.99 -0.29
N ALA A 136 2.26 7.99 -1.11
CA ALA A 136 1.19 8.97 -0.90
C ALA A 136 -0.19 8.47 -1.36
N THR A 137 -0.27 7.29 -1.97
CA THR A 137 -1.51 6.67 -2.46
C THR A 137 -1.62 5.23 -2.00
N CYS A 138 -2.85 4.79 -1.70
CA CYS A 138 -3.19 3.41 -1.38
C CYS A 138 -4.44 2.98 -2.16
N THR A 139 -4.35 1.87 -2.88
CA THR A 139 -5.50 1.29 -3.57
C THR A 139 -6.24 0.34 -2.64
N VAL A 140 -7.53 0.56 -2.46
CA VAL A 140 -8.43 -0.35 -1.75
C VAL A 140 -9.16 -1.21 -2.77
N ARG A 141 -9.09 -2.52 -2.58
CA ARG A 141 -9.83 -3.52 -3.35
C ARG A 141 -10.92 -4.12 -2.47
N ILE A 142 -12.15 -4.09 -2.94
CA ILE A 142 -13.30 -4.71 -2.30
C ILE A 142 -13.56 -6.01 -3.03
N SER A 143 -13.48 -7.13 -2.32
CA SER A 143 -13.75 -8.45 -2.87
C SER A 143 -15.23 -8.76 -2.71
N ASP A 144 -15.89 -9.01 -3.82
CA ASP A 144 -17.28 -9.42 -3.90
C ASP A 144 -17.43 -10.88 -3.47
N LEU A 145 -18.35 -11.14 -2.55
CA LEU A 145 -18.66 -12.48 -2.02
C LEU A 145 -19.92 -13.09 -2.64
N ASP A 146 -20.68 -12.30 -3.40
CA ASP A 146 -21.98 -12.70 -3.95
C ASP A 146 -21.91 -13.37 -5.35
N HIS A 147 -20.71 -13.86 -5.71
CA HIS A 147 -20.56 -14.59 -6.97
C HIS A 147 -21.60 -15.71 -7.08
N PRO A 148 -22.38 -15.80 -8.17
CA PRO A 148 -23.48 -16.78 -8.31
C PRO A 148 -23.01 -18.24 -8.19
N LEU A 149 -21.73 -18.49 -8.38
CA LEU A 149 -21.10 -19.80 -8.20
C LEU A 149 -20.27 -19.87 -6.91
N ALA A 150 -20.43 -18.94 -5.95
CA ALA A 150 -19.68 -18.89 -4.70
C ALA A 150 -19.67 -20.22 -3.94
N ALA A 151 -20.77 -20.96 -3.98
CA ALA A 151 -20.92 -22.26 -3.31
C ALA A 151 -19.94 -23.34 -3.82
N ILE A 152 -19.37 -23.17 -5.01
CA ILE A 152 -18.42 -24.11 -5.61
C ILE A 152 -17.00 -23.55 -5.74
N LEU A 153 -16.77 -22.27 -5.39
CA LEU A 153 -15.44 -21.70 -5.38
C LEU A 153 -14.66 -22.17 -4.15
N GLY A 154 -13.34 -22.25 -4.27
CA GLY A 154 -12.44 -22.58 -3.17
C GLY A 154 -11.58 -23.81 -3.42
N GLU A 155 -10.96 -24.30 -2.36
CA GLU A 155 -10.05 -25.44 -2.40
C GLU A 155 -10.77 -26.73 -2.03
N TYR A 156 -10.54 -27.77 -2.79
CA TYR A 156 -11.13 -29.10 -2.60
C TYR A 156 -10.04 -30.16 -2.52
N ASN A 157 -10.14 -31.02 -1.53
CA ASN A 157 -9.30 -32.21 -1.45
C ASN A 157 -9.81 -33.22 -2.49
N ALA A 158 -9.02 -33.47 -3.51
CA ALA A 158 -9.28 -34.46 -4.54
C ALA A 158 -8.55 -35.76 -4.21
N ALA A 159 -9.17 -36.88 -4.56
CA ALA A 159 -8.57 -38.19 -4.41
C ALA A 159 -8.78 -39.02 -5.71
N GLY A 160 -7.75 -39.75 -6.09
CA GLY A 160 -7.77 -40.62 -7.27
C GLY A 160 -7.01 -41.90 -7.03
N LYS A 161 -7.08 -42.79 -8.00
CA LYS A 161 -6.30 -44.03 -8.01
C LYS A 161 -5.51 -44.13 -9.29
N GLU A 162 -4.22 -44.39 -9.13
CA GLU A 162 -3.39 -44.85 -10.25
C GLU A 162 -3.31 -46.36 -10.28
N ASN A 163 -3.28 -46.90 -11.51
CA ASN A 163 -3.20 -48.35 -11.70
C ASN A 163 -1.92 -48.98 -11.18
N TRP A 164 -0.89 -48.17 -10.94
CA TRP A 164 0.48 -48.62 -10.62
C TRP A 164 0.96 -48.21 -9.23
N ASP A 165 0.44 -47.13 -8.66
CA ASP A 165 1.06 -46.47 -7.48
C ASP A 165 0.07 -46.29 -6.31
N GLY A 166 -1.19 -46.68 -6.44
CA GLY A 166 -2.17 -46.69 -5.36
C GLY A 166 -3.02 -45.41 -5.26
N ASP A 167 -3.36 -45.04 -4.05
CA ASP A 167 -4.25 -43.89 -3.79
C ASP A 167 -3.44 -42.57 -3.82
N LEU A 168 -3.94 -41.62 -4.62
CA LEU A 168 -3.39 -40.25 -4.70
C LEU A 168 -4.36 -39.28 -4.08
N THR A 169 -3.79 -38.24 -3.41
CA THR A 169 -4.56 -37.11 -2.91
C THR A 169 -3.86 -35.81 -3.33
N TRP A 170 -4.65 -34.81 -3.74
CA TRP A 170 -4.16 -33.48 -4.12
C TRP A 170 -5.22 -32.42 -3.83
N THR A 171 -4.85 -31.16 -3.93
CA THR A 171 -5.78 -30.04 -3.82
C THR A 171 -6.13 -29.51 -5.21
N ALA A 172 -7.41 -29.53 -5.57
CA ALA A 172 -7.95 -28.83 -6.73
C ALA A 172 -8.55 -27.49 -6.28
N THR A 173 -8.32 -26.43 -7.04
CA THR A 173 -8.85 -25.10 -6.73
C THR A 173 -9.83 -24.66 -7.79
N PHE A 174 -11.00 -24.19 -7.37
CA PHE A 174 -12.03 -23.60 -8.22
C PHE A 174 -11.98 -22.09 -8.04
N GLU A 175 -11.63 -21.36 -9.08
CA GLU A 175 -11.49 -19.89 -9.06
C GLU A 175 -12.49 -19.26 -10.02
N LYS A 176 -13.01 -18.07 -9.64
CA LYS A 176 -13.85 -17.26 -10.53
C LYS A 176 -13.02 -16.73 -11.71
N ASP A 177 -13.67 -16.54 -12.86
CA ASP A 177 -13.11 -15.75 -13.95
C ASP A 177 -13.28 -14.26 -13.63
N ASP A 178 -12.27 -13.45 -13.94
CA ASP A 178 -12.28 -12.00 -13.65
C ASP A 178 -13.22 -11.20 -14.56
N THR A 179 -13.66 -11.79 -15.66
CA THR A 179 -14.42 -11.11 -16.72
C THR A 179 -15.78 -11.74 -17.01
N ASP A 180 -15.92 -13.03 -16.78
CA ASP A 180 -17.15 -13.79 -17.06
C ASP A 180 -17.66 -14.54 -15.83
N VAL A 181 -18.71 -14.01 -15.23
CA VAL A 181 -19.36 -14.56 -14.02
C VAL A 181 -19.87 -15.99 -14.18
N SER A 182 -20.09 -16.45 -15.40
CA SER A 182 -20.54 -17.84 -15.68
C SER A 182 -19.40 -18.84 -15.77
N VAL A 183 -18.15 -18.38 -15.73
CA VAL A 183 -16.96 -19.22 -15.91
C VAL A 183 -16.25 -19.43 -14.57
N VAL A 184 -15.91 -20.68 -14.30
CA VAL A 184 -15.06 -21.10 -13.18
C VAL A 184 -13.86 -21.85 -13.73
N TRP A 185 -12.69 -21.42 -13.33
CA TRP A 185 -11.42 -22.10 -13.62
C TRP A 185 -11.15 -23.18 -12.58
N ILE A 186 -10.82 -24.36 -13.05
CA ILE A 186 -10.40 -25.47 -12.18
C ILE A 186 -8.88 -25.61 -12.35
N LYS A 187 -8.16 -25.32 -11.30
CA LYS A 187 -6.71 -25.53 -11.24
C LYS A 187 -6.38 -26.85 -10.56
N ASN A 188 -5.32 -27.48 -11.01
CA ASN A 188 -4.88 -28.79 -10.51
C ASN A 188 -6.00 -29.85 -10.52
N LEU A 189 -6.80 -29.89 -11.59
CA LEU A 189 -7.87 -30.89 -11.73
C LEU A 189 -7.32 -32.31 -11.70
N VAL A 190 -6.12 -32.51 -12.21
CA VAL A 190 -5.38 -33.77 -12.19
C VAL A 190 -3.95 -33.50 -11.73
N ASN A 191 -3.37 -34.42 -10.99
CA ASN A 191 -1.98 -34.39 -10.57
C ASN A 191 -1.19 -35.32 -11.52
N PHE A 192 -0.28 -34.70 -12.30
CA PHE A 192 0.64 -35.43 -13.16
C PHE A 192 2.06 -35.41 -12.58
#